data_8edfbab8819d44af2eb063e0379abab0
#
_entry.id   8edfbab8819d44af2eb063e0379abab0
#
_cell.length_a   1.000
_cell.length_b   1.000
_cell.length_c   1.000
_cell.angle_alpha   90.00
_cell.angle_beta   90.00
_cell.angle_gamma   90.00
#
_symmetry.space_group_name_H-M   'P 1'
#
loop_
_entity.id
_entity.type
_entity.pdbx_description
1 polymer ?
#
loop_
_entity_poly.entity_id
_entity_poly.type
_entity_poly.pdbx_seq_one_letter_code
_entity_poly.pdbx_strand_id
1 'polypeptide(L)'
;MSLTYALSKPIAPSEYTRLKTTLKKSTAGYGTALSASYFITQGADQGVSAVLGATASYAYVTLLSDRVDKFENSAIQKEFLAPLCAAAFEVSWNNAPFAFDFDYGATFVGFLAYKFALTTVLYETVKEMMIGDSEAFYDTEEKVYNDLSDWDTQHGEIDVTYEEDFYTTEDLTSHDQIDEDGENYPI
;
A
#
# COMPACT_ATOMS: atom_id res chain seq x y z
N MET A 1 -9.95 1.40 19.33
CA MET A 1 -10.42 2.38 18.31
C MET A 1 -10.26 1.76 16.94
N SER A 2 -11.36 1.64 16.19
CA SER A 2 -11.45 0.72 15.04
C SER A 2 -10.69 1.22 13.82
N LEU A 3 -9.89 0.36 13.22
CA LEU A 3 -9.25 0.49 11.90
C LEU A 3 -10.19 1.02 10.78
N THR A 4 -11.49 0.89 10.96
CA THR A 4 -12.53 1.38 10.06
C THR A 4 -12.60 2.92 9.96
N TYR A 5 -12.13 3.68 10.96
CA TYR A 5 -12.18 5.14 10.93
C TYR A 5 -11.05 5.76 10.07
N ALA A 6 -9.91 5.08 9.95
CA ALA A 6 -8.79 5.56 9.14
C ALA A 6 -9.07 5.45 7.62
N LEU A 7 -9.89 4.48 7.22
CA LEU A 7 -10.25 4.23 5.81
C LEU A 7 -11.36 5.15 5.28
N SER A 8 -12.03 5.92 6.14
CA SER A 8 -13.17 6.77 5.74
C SER A 8 -12.85 8.25 5.57
N LYS A 9 -11.59 8.67 5.78
CA LYS A 9 -11.21 10.06 5.52
C LYS A 9 -11.16 10.28 4.00
N PRO A 10 -12.03 11.14 3.43
CA PRO A 10 -11.98 11.42 2.01
C PRO A 10 -10.62 12.02 1.68
N ILE A 11 -9.89 11.39 0.76
CA ILE A 11 -8.60 11.87 0.27
C ILE A 11 -8.84 13.27 -0.31
N ALA A 12 -8.11 14.27 0.18
CA ALA A 12 -8.22 15.62 -0.34
C ALA A 12 -7.91 15.63 -1.85
N PRO A 13 -8.64 16.41 -2.67
CA PRO A 13 -8.43 16.44 -4.13
C PRO A 13 -6.98 16.73 -4.53
N SER A 14 -6.24 17.47 -3.70
CA SER A 14 -4.81 17.77 -3.89
C SER A 14 -3.93 16.54 -3.69
N GLU A 15 -4.24 15.68 -2.71
CA GLU A 15 -3.48 14.45 -2.43
C GLU A 15 -3.68 13.42 -3.54
N TYR A 16 -4.91 13.26 -4.01
CA TYR A 16 -5.20 12.39 -5.15
C TYR A 16 -4.42 12.81 -6.41
N THR A 17 -4.41 14.10 -6.74
CA THR A 17 -3.66 14.61 -7.89
C THR A 17 -2.16 14.39 -7.73
N ARG A 18 -1.63 14.53 -6.52
CA ARG A 18 -0.23 14.24 -6.19
C ARG A 18 0.09 12.77 -6.42
N LEU A 19 -0.71 11.86 -5.85
CA LEU A 19 -0.54 10.41 -6.03
C LEU A 19 -0.57 9.99 -7.50
N LYS A 20 -1.54 10.50 -8.27
CA LYS A 20 -1.66 10.24 -9.71
C LYS A 20 -0.41 10.69 -10.47
N THR A 21 0.10 11.88 -10.17
CA THR A 21 1.31 12.41 -10.80
C THR A 21 2.55 11.61 -10.41
N THR A 22 2.68 11.26 -9.14
CA THR A 22 3.78 10.44 -8.63
C THR A 22 3.77 9.07 -9.28
N LEU A 23 2.62 8.41 -9.38
CA LEU A 23 2.49 7.10 -10.02
C LEU A 23 2.92 7.15 -11.51
N LYS A 24 2.48 8.17 -12.27
CA LYS A 24 2.88 8.34 -13.67
C LYS A 24 4.40 8.56 -13.80
N LYS A 25 4.98 9.42 -12.94
CA LYS A 25 6.43 9.68 -12.94
C LYS A 25 7.23 8.44 -12.56
N SER A 26 6.83 7.72 -11.52
CA SER A 26 7.48 6.48 -11.10
C SER A 26 7.40 5.41 -12.18
N THR A 27 6.24 5.26 -12.85
CA THR A 27 6.09 4.31 -13.98
C THR A 27 7.04 4.65 -15.11
N ALA A 28 7.15 5.93 -15.50
CA ALA A 28 8.11 6.36 -16.52
C ALA A 28 9.56 6.12 -16.07
N GLY A 29 9.90 6.40 -14.82
CA GLY A 29 11.23 6.16 -14.25
C GLY A 29 11.62 4.68 -14.27
N TYR A 30 10.77 3.80 -13.76
CA TYR A 30 11.00 2.36 -13.79
C TYR A 30 11.06 1.81 -15.21
N GLY A 31 10.17 2.27 -16.10
CA GLY A 31 10.18 1.90 -17.51
C GLY A 31 11.47 2.27 -18.20
N THR A 32 11.98 3.49 -17.97
CA THR A 32 13.26 3.94 -18.51
C THR A 32 14.45 3.13 -17.96
N ALA A 33 14.45 2.90 -16.65
CA ALA A 33 15.52 2.12 -15.98
C ALA A 33 15.58 0.68 -16.48
N LEU A 34 14.43 0.01 -16.59
CA LEU A 34 14.33 -1.34 -17.14
C LEU A 34 14.78 -1.38 -18.59
N SER A 35 14.29 -0.48 -19.44
CA SER A 35 14.70 -0.43 -20.85
C SER A 35 16.19 -0.19 -21.00
N ALA A 36 16.76 0.76 -20.25
CA ALA A 36 18.21 1.02 -20.25
C ALA A 36 19.01 -0.21 -19.80
N SER A 37 18.54 -0.93 -18.78
CA SER A 37 19.16 -2.18 -18.34
C SER A 37 19.18 -3.23 -19.45
N TYR A 38 18.07 -3.40 -20.17
CA TYR A 38 17.99 -4.33 -21.31
C TYR A 38 18.92 -3.93 -22.46
N PHE A 39 19.05 -2.64 -22.78
CA PHE A 39 20.00 -2.15 -23.76
C PHE A 39 21.45 -2.52 -23.43
N ILE A 40 21.81 -2.43 -22.16
CA ILE A 40 23.18 -2.68 -21.70
C ILE A 40 23.49 -4.20 -21.62
N THR A 41 22.50 -4.99 -21.15
CA THR A 41 22.73 -6.40 -20.81
C THR A 41 22.42 -7.37 -21.95
N GLN A 42 21.40 -7.05 -22.75
CA GLN A 42 20.83 -7.97 -23.73
C GLN A 42 20.97 -7.48 -25.18
N GLY A 43 21.27 -6.19 -25.35
CA GLY A 43 21.45 -5.59 -26.66
C GLY A 43 20.30 -4.73 -27.13
N ALA A 44 20.46 -4.18 -28.35
CA ALA A 44 19.55 -3.18 -28.87
C ALA A 44 18.11 -3.71 -29.14
N ASP A 45 18.01 -4.92 -29.67
CA ASP A 45 16.72 -5.52 -30.05
C ASP A 45 15.80 -5.73 -28.85
N GLN A 46 16.37 -6.27 -27.76
CA GLN A 46 15.63 -6.48 -26.51
C GLN A 46 15.41 -5.17 -25.77
N GLY A 47 16.34 -4.22 -25.85
CA GLY A 47 16.17 -2.87 -25.31
C GLY A 47 14.99 -2.14 -25.95
N VAL A 48 14.84 -2.21 -27.28
CA VAL A 48 13.70 -1.62 -28.00
C VAL A 48 12.39 -2.31 -27.62
N SER A 49 12.39 -3.63 -27.48
CA SER A 49 11.25 -4.40 -27.01
C SER A 49 10.81 -3.96 -25.61
N ALA A 50 11.77 -3.78 -24.68
CA ALA A 50 11.50 -3.27 -23.33
C ALA A 50 10.93 -1.84 -23.33
N VAL A 51 11.40 -0.96 -24.25
CA VAL A 51 10.81 0.39 -24.44
C VAL A 51 9.37 0.31 -24.89
N LEU A 52 9.03 -0.59 -25.81
CA LEU A 52 7.64 -0.82 -26.24
C LEU A 52 6.76 -1.20 -25.05
N GLY A 53 7.21 -2.14 -24.23
CA GLY A 53 6.51 -2.54 -23.00
C GLY A 53 6.36 -1.41 -21.99
N ALA A 54 7.42 -0.64 -21.76
CA ALA A 54 7.40 0.52 -20.87
C ALA A 54 6.42 1.61 -21.34
N THR A 55 6.34 1.85 -22.66
CA THR A 55 5.39 2.78 -23.26
C THR A 55 3.95 2.30 -23.06
N ALA A 56 3.68 1.02 -23.28
CA ALA A 56 2.38 0.40 -23.02
C ALA A 56 2.00 0.49 -21.53
N SER A 57 2.96 0.31 -20.63
CA SER A 57 2.81 0.45 -19.19
C SER A 57 2.37 1.88 -18.80
N TYR A 58 3.02 2.89 -19.34
CA TYR A 58 2.68 4.29 -19.09
C TYR A 58 1.28 4.65 -19.65
N ALA A 59 0.96 4.16 -20.85
CA ALA A 59 -0.36 4.34 -21.45
C ALA A 59 -1.45 3.68 -20.61
N TYR A 60 -1.20 2.46 -20.11
CA TYR A 60 -2.10 1.74 -19.22
C TYR A 60 -2.42 2.54 -17.96
N VAL A 61 -1.39 3.03 -17.24
CA VAL A 61 -1.57 3.86 -16.03
C VAL A 61 -2.34 5.16 -16.32
N THR A 62 -2.11 5.74 -17.49
CA THR A 62 -2.82 6.96 -17.91
C THR A 62 -4.30 6.68 -18.14
N LEU A 63 -4.63 5.64 -18.89
CA LEU A 63 -6.02 5.23 -19.15
C LEU A 63 -6.74 4.81 -17.86
N LEU A 64 -6.06 4.09 -16.98
CA LEU A 64 -6.59 3.71 -15.67
C LEU A 64 -6.90 4.96 -14.82
N SER A 65 -6.00 5.93 -14.78
CA SER A 65 -6.21 7.19 -14.07
C SER A 65 -7.40 7.97 -14.61
N ASP A 66 -7.55 8.03 -15.94
CA ASP A 66 -8.65 8.74 -16.58
C ASP A 66 -10.00 8.05 -16.36
N ARG A 67 -10.00 6.73 -16.20
CA ARG A 67 -11.20 5.96 -15.84
C ARG A 67 -11.64 6.25 -14.41
N VAL A 68 -10.71 6.27 -13.47
CA VAL A 68 -10.98 6.60 -12.07
C VAL A 68 -11.54 8.02 -11.94
N ASP A 69 -11.01 8.98 -12.70
CA ASP A 69 -11.47 10.37 -12.67
C ASP A 69 -12.92 10.52 -13.19
N LYS A 70 -13.30 9.71 -14.17
CA LYS A 70 -14.60 9.90 -14.86
C LYS A 70 -15.72 9.03 -14.29
N PHE A 71 -15.44 8.10 -13.39
CA PHE A 71 -16.42 7.10 -12.90
C PHE A 71 -17.25 6.50 -14.05
N GLU A 72 -16.60 6.23 -15.17
CA GLU A 72 -17.28 5.81 -16.39
C GLU A 72 -17.68 4.34 -16.27
N ASN A 73 -18.98 4.06 -16.11
CA ASN A 73 -19.58 2.72 -16.17
C ASN A 73 -19.54 2.15 -17.59
N SER A 74 -18.40 2.26 -18.26
CA SER A 74 -18.20 1.67 -19.57
C SER A 74 -18.02 0.16 -19.43
N ALA A 75 -18.81 -0.63 -20.14
CA ALA A 75 -18.72 -2.09 -20.18
C ALA A 75 -17.36 -2.55 -20.75
N ILE A 76 -16.67 -1.71 -21.50
CA ILE A 76 -15.36 -1.99 -22.07
C ILE A 76 -14.28 -1.33 -21.19
N GLN A 77 -13.39 -2.15 -20.70
CA GLN A 77 -12.26 -1.69 -19.90
C GLN A 77 -11.17 -1.14 -20.83
N LYS A 78 -11.22 0.17 -21.09
CA LYS A 78 -10.33 0.87 -22.02
C LYS A 78 -8.84 0.77 -21.64
N GLU A 79 -8.54 0.53 -20.36
CA GLU A 79 -7.18 0.34 -19.88
C GLU A 79 -6.48 -0.87 -20.49
N PHE A 80 -7.21 -1.96 -20.79
CA PHE A 80 -6.62 -3.13 -21.45
C PHE A 80 -6.26 -2.90 -22.91
N LEU A 81 -6.72 -1.79 -23.49
CA LEU A 81 -6.38 -1.46 -24.87
C LEU A 81 -4.88 -1.23 -25.06
N ALA A 82 -4.20 -0.64 -24.06
CA ALA A 82 -2.78 -0.36 -24.16
C ALA A 82 -1.92 -1.63 -24.30
N PRO A 83 -2.00 -2.64 -23.41
CA PRO A 83 -1.24 -3.87 -23.58
C PRO A 83 -1.71 -4.69 -24.78
N LEU A 84 -3.01 -4.65 -25.12
CA LEU A 84 -3.54 -5.35 -26.29
C LEU A 84 -2.99 -4.77 -27.60
N CYS A 85 -2.94 -3.44 -27.72
CA CYS A 85 -2.35 -2.76 -28.87
C CYS A 85 -0.84 -3.03 -28.99
N ALA A 86 -0.10 -3.05 -27.86
CA ALA A 86 1.31 -3.38 -27.87
C ALA A 86 1.54 -4.82 -28.34
N ALA A 87 0.78 -5.78 -27.82
CA ALA A 87 0.87 -7.18 -28.24
C ALA A 87 0.48 -7.37 -29.73
N ALA A 88 -0.60 -6.73 -30.18
CA ALA A 88 -1.00 -6.78 -31.57
C ALA A 88 0.04 -6.18 -32.52
N PHE A 89 0.65 -5.06 -32.11
CA PHE A 89 1.73 -4.42 -32.85
C PHE A 89 2.94 -5.37 -32.95
N GLU A 90 3.38 -5.96 -31.85
CA GLU A 90 4.51 -6.89 -31.77
C GLU A 90 4.28 -8.13 -32.66
N VAL A 91 3.11 -8.76 -32.56
CA VAL A 91 2.74 -9.89 -33.41
C VAL A 91 2.74 -9.48 -34.90
N SER A 92 2.18 -8.32 -35.23
CA SER A 92 2.15 -7.85 -36.61
C SER A 92 3.52 -7.56 -37.17
N TRP A 93 4.39 -7.00 -36.33
CA TRP A 93 5.79 -6.70 -36.71
C TRP A 93 6.58 -7.98 -36.93
N ASN A 94 6.55 -8.92 -36.01
CA ASN A 94 7.29 -10.17 -36.08
C ASN A 94 6.84 -11.08 -37.24
N ASN A 95 5.63 -10.86 -37.79
CA ASN A 95 5.16 -11.55 -39.00
C ASN A 95 5.55 -10.84 -40.31
N ALA A 96 6.09 -9.62 -40.22
CA ALA A 96 6.54 -8.87 -41.39
C ALA A 96 8.04 -9.13 -41.68
N PRO A 97 8.54 -8.99 -42.89
CA PRO A 97 9.92 -9.26 -43.26
C PRO A 97 10.84 -8.09 -42.85
N PHE A 98 10.90 -7.77 -41.56
CA PHE A 98 11.76 -6.72 -41.03
C PHE A 98 13.11 -7.29 -40.59
N ALA A 99 14.06 -6.37 -40.36
CA ALA A 99 15.44 -6.73 -40.03
C ALA A 99 15.64 -7.22 -38.59
N PHE A 100 14.68 -7.02 -37.71
CA PHE A 100 14.72 -7.51 -36.33
C PHE A 100 13.32 -7.89 -35.84
N ASP A 101 13.27 -8.81 -34.88
CA ASP A 101 12.06 -9.25 -34.23
C ASP A 101 11.99 -8.69 -32.81
N PHE A 102 10.79 -8.33 -32.36
CA PHE A 102 10.54 -7.97 -30.97
C PHE A 102 10.58 -9.21 -30.07
N ASP A 103 11.19 -9.06 -28.91
CA ASP A 103 11.22 -10.09 -27.87
C ASP A 103 10.04 -9.89 -26.92
N TYR A 104 9.09 -10.82 -26.97
CA TYR A 104 7.90 -10.82 -26.11
C TYR A 104 8.24 -10.77 -24.61
N GLY A 105 9.34 -11.44 -24.21
CA GLY A 105 9.81 -11.44 -22.82
C GLY A 105 10.25 -10.05 -22.37
N ALA A 106 11.05 -9.38 -23.19
CA ALA A 106 11.54 -8.01 -22.89
C ALA A 106 10.38 -7.00 -22.87
N THR A 107 9.43 -7.09 -23.82
CA THR A 107 8.20 -6.27 -23.83
C THR A 107 7.38 -6.50 -22.57
N PHE A 108 7.17 -7.74 -22.16
CA PHE A 108 6.43 -8.06 -20.94
C PHE A 108 7.10 -7.51 -19.69
N VAL A 109 8.42 -7.63 -19.56
CA VAL A 109 9.17 -7.06 -18.43
C VAL A 109 9.07 -5.54 -18.42
N GLY A 110 9.22 -4.88 -19.57
CA GLY A 110 9.00 -3.44 -19.71
C GLY A 110 7.59 -3.02 -19.27
N PHE A 111 6.57 -3.81 -19.63
CA PHE A 111 5.19 -3.57 -19.21
C PHE A 111 5.00 -3.70 -17.69
N LEU A 112 5.75 -4.57 -17.01
CA LEU A 112 5.67 -4.71 -15.54
C LEU A 112 6.15 -3.46 -14.77
N ALA A 113 6.74 -2.47 -15.43
CA ALA A 113 7.19 -1.22 -14.80
C ALA A 113 6.09 -0.54 -13.96
N TYR A 114 4.81 -0.61 -14.40
CA TYR A 114 3.69 -0.04 -13.64
C TYR A 114 3.46 -0.76 -12.30
N LYS A 115 3.70 -2.08 -12.23
CA LYS A 115 3.56 -2.83 -10.97
C LYS A 115 4.62 -2.41 -9.96
N PHE A 116 5.87 -2.22 -10.39
CA PHE A 116 6.92 -1.71 -9.52
C PHE A 116 6.60 -0.30 -9.03
N ALA A 117 6.16 0.57 -9.93
CA ALA A 117 5.74 1.92 -9.58
C ALA A 117 4.58 1.92 -8.57
N LEU A 118 3.56 1.11 -8.81
CA LEU A 118 2.40 0.99 -7.93
C LEU A 118 2.81 0.48 -6.54
N THR A 119 3.66 -0.55 -6.48
CA THR A 119 4.14 -1.10 -5.20
C THR A 119 4.93 -0.06 -4.42
N THR A 120 5.81 0.71 -5.07
CA THR A 120 6.60 1.76 -4.42
C THR A 120 5.71 2.86 -3.88
N VAL A 121 4.75 3.36 -4.68
CA VAL A 121 3.82 4.42 -4.26
C VAL A 121 2.94 3.95 -3.10
N LEU A 122 2.42 2.72 -3.16
CA LEU A 122 1.64 2.15 -2.07
C LEU A 122 2.49 2.01 -0.79
N TYR A 123 3.72 1.52 -0.92
CA TYR A 123 4.62 1.38 0.22
C TYR A 123 4.91 2.73 0.89
N GLU A 124 5.21 3.77 0.11
CA GLU A 124 5.43 5.12 0.63
C GLU A 124 4.17 5.65 1.35
N THR A 125 2.99 5.48 0.75
CA THR A 125 1.73 5.93 1.35
C THR A 125 1.42 5.21 2.66
N VAL A 126 1.60 3.88 2.70
CA VAL A 126 1.39 3.10 3.93
C VAL A 126 2.40 3.48 5.00
N LYS A 127 3.66 3.68 4.61
CA LYS A 127 4.71 4.13 5.53
C LYS A 127 4.39 5.49 6.14
N GLU A 128 3.94 6.46 5.34
CA GLU A 128 3.53 7.79 5.83
C GLU A 128 2.37 7.68 6.83
N MET A 129 1.38 6.81 6.56
CA MET A 129 0.26 6.58 7.49
C MET A 129 0.74 5.96 8.81
N MET A 130 1.63 4.96 8.75
CA MET A 130 2.13 4.29 9.96
C MET A 130 3.00 5.21 10.83
N ILE A 131 3.83 6.07 10.22
CA ILE A 131 4.69 7.00 10.96
C ILE A 131 3.85 8.15 11.52
N GLY A 132 2.93 8.71 10.75
CA GLY A 132 2.05 9.78 11.21
C GLY A 132 1.20 9.39 12.43
N ASP A 133 0.70 8.15 12.45
CA ASP A 133 -0.05 7.65 13.61
C ASP A 133 0.84 7.46 14.85
N SER A 134 2.11 7.08 14.67
CA SER A 134 3.04 6.93 15.78
C SER A 134 3.45 8.28 16.40
N GLU A 135 3.72 9.30 15.60
CA GLU A 135 4.04 10.64 16.10
C GLU A 135 2.86 11.27 16.84
N ALA A 136 1.64 11.11 16.31
CA ALA A 136 0.42 11.58 16.99
C ALA A 136 0.18 10.87 18.33
N PHE A 137 0.58 9.61 18.45
CA PHE A 137 0.47 8.86 19.70
C PHE A 137 1.45 9.38 20.78
N TYR A 138 2.71 9.60 20.41
CA TYR A 138 3.72 10.16 21.34
C TYR A 138 3.38 11.59 21.79
N ASP A 139 2.92 12.46 20.88
CA ASP A 139 2.47 13.82 21.21
C ASP A 139 1.29 13.81 22.20
N THR A 140 0.43 12.80 22.12
CA THR A 140 -0.71 12.67 23.03
C THR A 140 -0.28 12.20 24.40
N GLU A 141 0.66 11.26 24.51
CA GLU A 141 1.21 10.79 25.79
C GLU A 141 1.98 11.91 26.50
N GLU A 142 2.78 12.70 25.80
CA GLU A 142 3.51 13.82 26.37
C GLU A 142 2.56 14.90 26.91
N LYS A 143 1.46 15.21 26.21
CA LYS A 143 0.45 16.16 26.69
C LYS A 143 -0.27 15.65 27.93
N VAL A 144 -0.65 14.37 27.96
CA VAL A 144 -1.32 13.75 29.11
C VAL A 144 -0.39 13.74 30.33
N TYR A 145 0.91 13.44 30.13
CA TYR A 145 1.89 13.45 31.21
C TYR A 145 2.11 14.85 31.78
N ASN A 146 2.21 15.87 30.93
CA ASN A 146 2.37 17.25 31.35
C ASN A 146 1.13 17.79 32.07
N ASP A 147 -0.06 17.42 31.62
CA ASP A 147 -1.34 17.81 32.25
C ASP A 147 -1.50 17.17 33.65
N LEU A 148 -1.09 15.90 33.79
CA LEU A 148 -1.05 15.20 35.08
C LEU A 148 -0.03 15.82 36.06
N SER A 149 1.13 16.22 35.58
CA SER A 149 2.16 16.85 36.43
C SER A 149 1.74 18.25 36.93
N ASP A 150 0.97 18.99 36.12
CA ASP A 150 0.43 20.29 36.51
C ASP A 150 -0.72 20.16 37.52
N TRP A 151 -1.47 19.02 37.44
CA TRP A 151 -2.54 18.70 38.38
C TRP A 151 -2.03 18.41 39.79
N ASP A 152 -0.91 17.68 39.92
CA ASP A 152 -0.26 17.36 41.20
C ASP A 152 0.30 18.63 41.91
N THR A 153 0.76 19.61 41.13
CA THR A 153 1.27 20.86 41.65
C THR A 153 0.17 21.81 42.14
N GLN A 154 -1.05 21.73 41.57
CA GLN A 154 -2.19 22.58 41.96
C GLN A 154 -2.99 22.08 43.16
N HIS A 155 -2.99 20.78 43.42
CA HIS A 155 -3.90 20.18 44.41
C HIS A 155 -3.24 19.72 45.70
N GLY A 156 -1.95 19.99 45.89
CA GLY A 156 -1.24 19.69 47.15
C GLY A 156 -1.33 18.21 47.51
N GLU A 157 -0.23 17.67 47.91
CA GLU A 157 0.00 16.31 48.37
C GLU A 157 -1.27 15.67 48.98
N ILE A 158 -1.95 14.83 48.16
CA ILE A 158 -2.98 13.96 48.70
C ILE A 158 -2.23 12.86 49.44
N ASP A 159 -2.29 12.93 50.75
CA ASP A 159 -1.76 11.95 51.68
C ASP A 159 -2.56 10.62 51.43
N VAL A 160 -2.11 9.86 50.46
CA VAL A 160 -2.67 8.52 50.17
C VAL A 160 -2.07 7.59 51.22
N THR A 161 -2.72 7.57 52.39
CA THR A 161 -2.53 6.47 53.33
C THR A 161 -3.03 5.21 52.66
N TYR A 162 -2.10 4.43 52.11
CA TYR A 162 -2.40 3.08 51.68
C TYR A 162 -2.75 2.26 52.92
N GLU A 163 -4.04 2.09 53.20
CA GLU A 163 -4.45 0.98 54.02
C GLU A 163 -4.05 -0.28 53.22
N GLU A 164 -2.97 -0.91 53.62
CA GLU A 164 -2.58 -2.25 53.18
C GLU A 164 -3.70 -3.24 53.63
N ASP A 165 -4.78 -3.31 52.84
CA ASP A 165 -5.68 -4.46 52.90
C ASP A 165 -4.86 -5.67 52.44
N PHE A 166 -4.21 -6.28 53.42
CA PHE A 166 -3.49 -7.53 53.29
C PHE A 166 -4.51 -8.62 52.93
N TYR A 167 -4.70 -8.83 51.62
CA TYR A 167 -5.41 -10.02 51.13
C TYR A 167 -4.55 -11.23 51.47
N THR A 168 -4.90 -11.90 52.55
CA THR A 168 -4.33 -13.19 52.94
C THR A 168 -4.62 -14.20 51.84
N THR A 169 -3.56 -14.87 51.38
CA THR A 169 -3.56 -15.91 50.35
C THR A 169 -4.40 -17.15 50.66
N GLU A 170 -5.25 -17.12 51.68
CA GLU A 170 -6.09 -18.23 52.08
C GLU A 170 -7.45 -18.32 51.36
N ASP A 171 -7.87 -17.26 50.67
CA ASP A 171 -9.15 -17.26 49.95
C ASP A 171 -9.08 -17.77 48.50
N LEU A 172 -7.90 -18.14 48.01
CA LEU A 172 -7.73 -18.62 46.62
C LEU A 172 -7.76 -20.15 46.47
N THR A 173 -7.95 -20.94 47.57
CA THR A 173 -7.92 -22.39 47.50
C THR A 173 -9.28 -23.08 47.57
N SER A 174 -10.39 -22.36 47.56
CA SER A 174 -11.73 -22.99 47.75
C SER A 174 -12.60 -23.06 46.48
N HIS A 175 -12.05 -22.89 45.30
CA HIS A 175 -12.87 -22.93 44.07
C HIS A 175 -12.35 -23.85 42.96
N ASP A 176 -11.64 -24.96 43.32
CA ASP A 176 -11.39 -26.05 42.40
C ASP A 176 -11.99 -27.34 42.94
N GLN A 177 -13.32 -27.39 43.03
CA GLN A 177 -14.07 -28.64 42.95
C GLN A 177 -14.57 -28.74 41.50
N ILE A 178 -13.75 -29.35 40.68
CA ILE A 178 -14.16 -29.90 39.39
C ILE A 178 -14.93 -31.18 39.71
N ASP A 179 -16.24 -31.11 39.56
CA ASP A 179 -17.08 -32.29 39.58
C ASP A 179 -16.79 -33.13 38.34
N GLU A 180 -16.21 -34.31 38.55
CA GLU A 180 -16.01 -35.40 37.58
C GLU A 180 -17.37 -36.00 37.17
N ASP A 181 -18.25 -35.29 36.53
CA ASP A 181 -19.39 -35.88 35.85
C ASP A 181 -19.52 -35.27 34.45
N GLY A 182 -18.90 -36.01 33.51
CA GLY A 182 -19.02 -35.73 32.08
C GLY A 182 -20.44 -35.92 31.59
N GLU A 183 -21.16 -34.84 31.34
CA GLU A 183 -22.31 -34.87 30.45
C GLU A 183 -22.23 -33.77 29.39
N ASN A 184 -22.00 -34.27 28.18
CA ASN A 184 -22.19 -33.58 26.91
C ASN A 184 -23.64 -33.07 26.79
N TYR A 185 -23.85 -31.76 26.58
CA TYR A 185 -25.08 -31.29 26.00
C TYR A 185 -24.78 -30.65 24.63
N PRO A 186 -25.39 -31.17 23.57
CA PRO A 186 -25.35 -30.54 22.25
C PRO A 186 -26.49 -29.51 22.16
N ILE A 187 -26.18 -28.32 21.75
CA ILE A 187 -27.06 -27.49 20.86
C ILE A 187 -26.14 -26.57 20.04
#